data_7419ac03e7008c6a615700b5dcb75e56
#
_entry.id   7419ac03e7008c6a615700b5dcb75e56
#
_cell.length_a   1.000
_cell.length_b   1.000
_cell.length_c   1.000
_cell.angle_alpha   90.00
_cell.angle_beta   90.00
_cell.angle_gamma   90.00
#
_symmetry.space_group_name_H-M   'P 1'
#
loop_
_entity.id
_entity.type
_entity.pdbx_description
1 polymer ?
#
loop_
_entity_poly.entity_id
_entity_poly.type
_entity_poly.pdbx_seq_one_letter_code
_entity_poly.pdbx_strand_id
1 'polypeptide(L)'
;MLFALCLMTGVLSSCGKDTSSTETTKKDDNTLVILNYGKYIDESVLDQFEKETGIKVKLEEYESPEEMYTKFSAGSINYDLVCTSDYMVERLINEDQVLEINFDDFEYYKNLDSSIIEASQIFDPENKYSMPYFYGTLGILYNTTMVSDEEVSTWNVLWDEAYKDSIIMQNSVRDSFTPALRLSGYDINTTDENQLNDALDLLIRQKPLVYAYYVDETGDEMAMGNAAMALVYSGEAAYAMELNDDLSYSVPEEGSNLWIDSWFMPKSCHNTEYAEKFLDFLCREDIGMLNFDYVYYATPNLAVKENLDEETLSDTTIFPTDVRCINNMTSTRQSYRIISGKN
;
A
#
# COMPACT_ATOMS: atom_id res chain seq x y z
N MET A 1 21.10 61.96 -35.77
CA MET A 1 22.53 61.71 -36.06
C MET A 1 22.68 60.20 -36.02
N LEU A 2 22.58 59.50 -37.06
CA LEU A 2 23.44 59.24 -38.22
C LEU A 2 24.72 58.48 -37.86
N PHE A 3 24.86 57.39 -38.61
CA PHE A 3 26.05 56.64 -39.02
C PHE A 3 26.42 55.41 -38.15
N ALA A 4 26.83 54.27 -38.67
CA ALA A 4 26.81 53.63 -40.02
C ALA A 4 27.22 52.15 -39.79
N LEU A 5 26.59 51.30 -40.44
CA LEU A 5 26.92 50.22 -41.38
C LEU A 5 28.41 49.92 -41.58
N CYS A 6 28.82 48.67 -41.31
CA CYS A 6 29.85 47.98 -42.08
C CYS A 6 29.59 46.46 -42.13
N LEU A 7 29.24 46.00 -43.31
CA LEU A 7 29.30 44.61 -43.74
C LEU A 7 30.78 44.21 -43.99
N MET A 8 31.15 43.00 -43.56
CA MET A 8 32.18 42.25 -44.27
C MET A 8 31.83 40.76 -44.32
N THR A 9 31.66 40.29 -45.51
CA THR A 9 31.48 38.91 -45.92
C THR A 9 32.83 38.16 -45.84
N GLY A 10 32.79 36.94 -45.31
CA GLY A 10 33.91 36.01 -45.39
C GLY A 10 33.38 34.58 -45.42
N VAL A 11 33.24 34.05 -46.65
CA VAL A 11 32.94 32.63 -46.87
C VAL A 11 34.25 31.87 -46.78
N LEU A 12 34.31 30.86 -45.92
CA LEU A 12 35.25 29.75 -46.01
C LEU A 12 34.54 28.45 -45.66
N SER A 13 34.32 27.64 -46.68
CA SER A 13 33.96 26.24 -46.59
C SER A 13 35.05 25.45 -45.86
N SER A 14 34.65 24.69 -44.83
CA SER A 14 35.44 23.58 -44.36
C SER A 14 34.49 22.41 -44.05
N CYS A 15 34.60 21.35 -44.82
CA CYS A 15 34.04 20.03 -44.53
C CYS A 15 34.64 19.51 -43.23
N GLY A 16 33.83 19.42 -42.21
CA GLY A 16 34.13 18.69 -40.98
C GLY A 16 32.99 17.71 -40.70
N LYS A 17 33.33 16.44 -40.66
CA LYS A 17 32.42 15.34 -40.30
C LYS A 17 31.65 15.66 -39.02
N ASP A 18 30.33 15.78 -39.11
CA ASP A 18 29.44 15.70 -38.00
C ASP A 18 29.45 14.27 -37.44
N THR A 19 30.27 14.03 -36.44
CA THR A 19 30.03 13.02 -35.45
C THR A 19 29.10 13.64 -34.42
N SER A 20 27.80 13.52 -34.62
CA SER A 20 26.84 13.69 -33.53
C SER A 20 27.12 12.57 -32.53
N SER A 21 27.96 12.86 -31.53
CA SER A 21 27.96 12.13 -30.28
C SER A 21 26.64 12.46 -29.58
N THR A 22 25.65 11.63 -29.81
CA THR A 22 24.57 11.46 -28.85
C THR A 22 25.30 11.05 -27.57
N GLU A 23 25.45 11.98 -26.64
CA GLU A 23 25.68 11.63 -25.23
C GLU A 23 24.47 10.84 -24.78
N THR A 24 24.49 9.54 -24.99
CA THR A 24 23.79 8.60 -24.14
C THR A 24 24.39 8.83 -22.77
N THR A 25 23.68 9.57 -21.93
CA THR A 25 23.86 9.52 -20.49
C THR A 25 23.95 8.03 -20.16
N LYS A 26 25.13 7.55 -19.76
CA LYS A 26 25.28 6.24 -19.17
C LYS A 26 24.32 6.25 -17.97
N LYS A 27 23.18 5.56 -18.11
CA LYS A 27 22.36 5.19 -16.96
C LYS A 27 23.31 4.55 -15.94
N ASP A 28 23.17 4.93 -14.70
CA ASP A 28 23.89 4.30 -13.59
C ASP A 28 23.31 2.87 -13.52
N ASP A 29 23.95 1.94 -14.22
CA ASP A 29 23.46 0.56 -14.44
C ASP A 29 23.35 -0.26 -13.14
N ASN A 30 23.62 0.33 -11.98
CA ASN A 30 23.70 -0.34 -10.70
C ASN A 30 22.73 0.25 -9.66
N THR A 31 21.56 0.71 -10.10
CA THR A 31 20.55 1.31 -9.22
C THR A 31 19.19 0.64 -9.45
N LEU A 32 18.59 0.14 -8.37
CA LEU A 32 17.21 -0.33 -8.29
C LEU A 32 16.33 0.83 -7.85
N VAL A 33 15.30 1.15 -8.60
CA VAL A 33 14.33 2.22 -8.27
C VAL A 33 13.03 1.58 -7.81
N ILE A 34 12.68 1.80 -6.54
CA ILE A 34 11.47 1.22 -5.95
C ILE A 34 10.47 2.31 -5.56
N LEU A 35 9.19 1.97 -5.64
CA LEU A 35 8.07 2.80 -5.19
C LEU A 35 7.30 2.04 -4.12
N ASN A 36 7.16 2.63 -2.94
CA ASN A 36 6.50 2.01 -1.79
C ASN A 36 5.61 3.01 -1.05
N TYR A 37 4.79 2.53 -0.15
CA TYR A 37 4.13 3.39 0.84
C TYR A 37 5.17 4.08 1.73
N GLY A 38 4.81 5.26 2.27
CA GLY A 38 5.59 5.89 3.34
C GLY A 38 5.63 5.01 4.60
N LYS A 39 6.77 4.99 5.29
CA LYS A 39 6.98 4.20 6.54
C LYS A 39 6.67 2.70 6.40
N TYR A 40 6.89 2.11 5.25
CA TYR A 40 6.49 0.72 4.94
C TYR A 40 7.66 -0.20 4.60
N ILE A 41 8.87 0.23 4.89
CA ILE A 41 10.10 -0.55 4.84
C ILE A 41 11.13 0.09 5.77
N ASP A 42 11.83 -0.72 6.56
CA ASP A 42 12.96 -0.23 7.37
C ASP A 42 14.11 0.17 6.44
N GLU A 43 14.57 1.42 6.53
CA GLU A 43 15.68 1.92 5.69
C GLU A 43 16.96 1.11 5.87
N SER A 44 17.19 0.50 7.03
CA SER A 44 18.34 -0.36 7.29
C SER A 44 18.37 -1.60 6.39
N VAL A 45 17.21 -2.05 5.93
CA VAL A 45 17.06 -3.14 4.94
C VAL A 45 17.64 -2.74 3.59
N LEU A 46 17.41 -1.48 3.18
CA LEU A 46 17.96 -0.94 1.93
C LEU A 46 19.48 -0.82 2.03
N ASP A 47 19.99 -0.29 3.15
CA ASP A 47 21.43 -0.17 3.41
C ASP A 47 22.11 -1.54 3.41
N GLN A 48 21.46 -2.56 4.01
CA GLN A 48 21.98 -3.91 4.04
C GLN A 48 22.02 -4.55 2.64
N PHE A 49 20.96 -4.38 1.85
CA PHE A 49 20.94 -4.83 0.46
C PHE A 49 22.06 -4.19 -0.37
N GLU A 50 22.22 -2.87 -0.27
CA GLU A 50 23.31 -2.15 -0.95
C GLU A 50 24.70 -2.67 -0.54
N LYS A 51 24.91 -2.89 0.76
CA LYS A 51 26.17 -3.37 1.31
C LYS A 51 26.51 -4.80 0.84
N GLU A 52 25.53 -5.68 0.76
CA GLU A 52 25.73 -7.08 0.40
C GLU A 52 25.87 -7.30 -1.10
N THR A 53 25.15 -6.49 -1.91
CA THR A 53 25.05 -6.70 -3.35
C THR A 53 25.85 -5.70 -4.17
N GLY A 54 26.15 -4.53 -3.59
CA GLY A 54 26.70 -3.37 -4.30
C GLY A 54 25.66 -2.67 -5.20
N ILE A 55 24.40 -3.08 -5.20
CA ILE A 55 23.30 -2.45 -5.94
C ILE A 55 22.73 -1.34 -5.09
N LYS A 56 22.71 -0.11 -5.60
CA LYS A 56 22.07 1.02 -4.90
C LYS A 56 20.55 0.92 -4.99
N VAL A 57 19.87 1.38 -3.94
CA VAL A 57 18.41 1.45 -3.92
C VAL A 57 17.98 2.91 -3.86
N LYS A 58 17.08 3.29 -4.76
CA LYS A 58 16.39 4.59 -4.73
C LYS A 58 14.94 4.35 -4.36
N LEU A 59 14.56 4.71 -3.15
CA LEU A 59 13.18 4.67 -2.66
C LEU A 59 12.46 5.96 -3.07
N GLU A 60 11.28 5.80 -3.66
CA GLU A 60 10.24 6.83 -3.80
C GLU A 60 9.03 6.38 -3.00
N GLU A 61 8.34 7.32 -2.38
CA GLU A 61 7.21 7.02 -1.49
C GLU A 61 5.92 7.64 -2.00
N TYR A 62 4.78 7.10 -1.54
CA TYR A 62 3.44 7.59 -1.81
C TYR A 62 2.53 7.34 -0.61
N GLU A 63 1.43 8.10 -0.49
CA GLU A 63 0.49 8.01 0.65
C GLU A 63 -0.71 7.09 0.38
N SER A 64 -1.17 7.02 -0.87
CA SER A 64 -2.35 6.22 -1.22
C SER A 64 -2.16 5.46 -2.53
N PRO A 65 -2.83 4.30 -2.72
CA PRO A 65 -2.78 3.55 -3.98
C PRO A 65 -3.20 4.38 -5.20
N GLU A 66 -4.06 5.38 -5.03
CA GLU A 66 -4.46 6.32 -6.06
C GLU A 66 -3.32 7.27 -6.45
N GLU A 67 -2.56 7.75 -5.48
CA GLU A 67 -1.35 8.53 -5.71
C GLU A 67 -0.28 7.68 -6.40
N MET A 68 -0.07 6.46 -5.91
CA MET A 68 0.83 5.50 -6.56
C MET A 68 0.47 5.34 -8.05
N TYR A 69 -0.80 5.05 -8.33
CA TYR A 69 -1.25 4.87 -9.72
C TYR A 69 -1.03 6.13 -10.58
N THR A 70 -1.20 7.32 -9.99
CA THR A 70 -0.95 8.60 -10.67
C THR A 70 0.54 8.77 -10.98
N LYS A 71 1.43 8.53 -10.01
CA LYS A 71 2.90 8.59 -10.19
C LYS A 71 3.36 7.55 -11.22
N PHE A 72 2.87 6.32 -11.09
CA PHE A 72 3.15 5.21 -11.99
C PHE A 72 2.73 5.52 -13.42
N SER A 73 1.48 5.95 -13.63
CA SER A 73 0.90 6.22 -14.94
C SER A 73 1.49 7.45 -15.63
N ALA A 74 2.04 8.40 -14.86
CA ALA A 74 2.71 9.58 -15.42
C ALA A 74 3.98 9.21 -16.22
N GLY A 75 4.60 8.04 -15.95
CA GLY A 75 5.74 7.52 -16.68
C GLY A 75 7.00 8.40 -16.64
N SER A 76 7.06 9.34 -15.68
CA SER A 76 8.21 10.24 -15.52
C SER A 76 9.40 9.56 -14.86
N ILE A 77 9.15 8.52 -14.09
CA ILE A 77 10.14 7.66 -13.45
C ILE A 77 9.87 6.22 -13.89
N ASN A 78 10.91 5.49 -14.27
CA ASN A 78 10.82 4.06 -14.51
C ASN A 78 11.15 3.36 -13.19
N TYR A 79 10.14 2.79 -12.56
CA TYR A 79 10.31 1.96 -11.37
C TYR A 79 10.70 0.55 -11.78
N ASP A 80 11.55 -0.09 -10.99
CA ASP A 80 11.92 -1.50 -11.14
C ASP A 80 11.03 -2.40 -10.28
N LEU A 81 10.61 -1.91 -9.10
CA LEU A 81 9.66 -2.57 -8.21
C LEU A 81 8.65 -1.55 -7.67
N VAL A 82 7.43 -2.01 -7.47
CA VAL A 82 6.36 -1.26 -6.80
C VAL A 82 5.68 -2.18 -5.81
N CYS A 83 5.49 -1.70 -4.57
CA CYS A 83 4.64 -2.32 -3.58
C CYS A 83 3.28 -1.61 -3.57
N THR A 84 2.17 -2.34 -3.57
CA THR A 84 0.83 -1.76 -3.48
C THR A 84 -0.21 -2.81 -3.07
N SER A 85 -1.44 -2.37 -2.80
CA SER A 85 -2.52 -3.24 -2.37
C SER A 85 -3.05 -4.16 -3.49
N ASP A 86 -3.65 -5.25 -3.08
CA ASP A 86 -4.23 -6.33 -3.86
C ASP A 86 -5.08 -5.84 -5.05
N TYR A 87 -6.05 -4.96 -4.81
CA TYR A 87 -6.94 -4.44 -5.86
C TYR A 87 -6.21 -3.61 -6.92
N MET A 88 -5.11 -2.96 -6.53
CA MET A 88 -4.31 -2.19 -7.47
C MET A 88 -3.37 -3.10 -8.26
N VAL A 89 -2.83 -4.15 -7.64
CA VAL A 89 -2.10 -5.23 -8.35
C VAL A 89 -3.02 -5.88 -9.38
N GLU A 90 -4.25 -6.28 -9.00
CA GLU A 90 -5.25 -6.83 -9.92
C GLU A 90 -5.51 -5.90 -11.11
N ARG A 91 -5.67 -4.62 -10.83
CA ARG A 91 -5.88 -3.60 -11.86
C ARG A 91 -4.73 -3.56 -12.86
N LEU A 92 -3.49 -3.51 -12.36
CA LEU A 92 -2.29 -3.41 -13.21
C LEU A 92 -2.02 -4.70 -14.00
N ILE A 93 -2.33 -5.88 -13.44
CA ILE A 93 -2.33 -7.15 -14.17
C ILE A 93 -3.33 -7.08 -15.35
N ASN A 94 -4.56 -6.66 -15.05
CA ASN A 94 -5.63 -6.54 -16.04
C ASN A 94 -5.34 -5.48 -17.14
N GLU A 95 -4.57 -4.45 -16.82
CA GLU A 95 -4.11 -3.41 -17.73
C GLU A 95 -2.83 -3.82 -18.49
N ASP A 96 -2.33 -5.05 -18.26
CA ASP A 96 -1.10 -5.57 -18.87
C ASP A 96 0.13 -4.67 -18.58
N GLN A 97 0.26 -4.21 -17.32
CA GLN A 97 1.33 -3.28 -16.90
C GLN A 97 2.44 -3.95 -16.07
N VAL A 98 2.34 -5.25 -15.82
CA VAL A 98 3.25 -6.00 -14.95
C VAL A 98 4.02 -7.08 -15.70
N LEU A 99 5.19 -7.45 -15.19
CA LEU A 99 6.01 -8.56 -15.67
C LEU A 99 5.78 -9.79 -14.79
N GLU A 100 5.94 -10.98 -15.38
CA GLU A 100 6.02 -12.23 -14.60
C GLU A 100 7.33 -12.24 -13.78
N ILE A 101 7.27 -12.80 -12.57
CA ILE A 101 8.40 -12.99 -11.66
C ILE A 101 8.80 -14.46 -11.72
N ASN A 102 10.08 -14.74 -11.85
CA ASN A 102 10.60 -16.11 -11.83
C ASN A 102 10.94 -16.55 -10.40
N PHE A 103 9.95 -17.01 -9.66
CA PHE A 103 10.13 -17.48 -8.27
C PHE A 103 10.95 -18.79 -8.16
N ASP A 104 11.12 -19.53 -9.24
CA ASP A 104 11.87 -20.81 -9.22
C ASP A 104 13.35 -20.61 -8.88
N ASP A 105 13.91 -19.42 -9.15
CA ASP A 105 15.29 -19.08 -8.86
C ASP A 105 15.49 -18.46 -7.46
N PHE A 106 14.42 -18.28 -6.68
CA PHE A 106 14.50 -17.70 -5.33
C PHE A 106 14.90 -18.75 -4.29
N GLU A 107 15.85 -18.38 -3.44
CA GLU A 107 16.31 -19.24 -2.32
C GLU A 107 15.34 -19.18 -1.13
N TYR A 108 14.77 -17.99 -0.85
CA TYR A 108 14.02 -17.68 0.36
C TYR A 108 12.51 -17.57 0.17
N TYR A 109 11.98 -17.62 -1.05
CA TYR A 109 10.53 -17.60 -1.32
C TYR A 109 9.75 -18.68 -0.58
N LYS A 110 10.38 -19.82 -0.34
CA LYS A 110 9.84 -20.93 0.46
C LYS A 110 9.50 -20.57 1.92
N ASN A 111 10.02 -19.45 2.42
CA ASN A 111 9.71 -18.94 3.75
C ASN A 111 8.32 -18.29 3.80
N LEU A 112 7.70 -17.98 2.65
CA LEU A 112 6.37 -17.40 2.62
C LEU A 112 5.29 -18.45 2.86
N ASP A 113 4.28 -18.05 3.64
CA ASP A 113 3.12 -18.85 4.01
C ASP A 113 2.29 -19.22 2.77
N SER A 114 2.20 -20.50 2.46
CA SER A 114 1.46 -20.99 1.31
C SER A 114 -0.03 -20.62 1.35
N SER A 115 -0.61 -20.42 2.53
CA SER A 115 -2.00 -19.98 2.67
C SER A 115 -2.22 -18.53 2.20
N ILE A 116 -1.24 -17.66 2.43
CA ILE A 116 -1.28 -16.27 1.95
C ILE A 116 -1.01 -16.22 0.44
N ILE A 117 -0.07 -17.06 -0.05
CA ILE A 117 0.18 -17.21 -1.49
C ILE A 117 -1.09 -17.72 -2.20
N GLU A 118 -1.80 -18.71 -1.62
CA GLU A 118 -3.07 -19.22 -2.17
C GLU A 118 -4.16 -18.13 -2.15
N ALA A 119 -4.26 -17.36 -1.05
CA ALA A 119 -5.21 -16.25 -0.95
C ALA A 119 -4.96 -15.17 -2.02
N SER A 120 -3.70 -14.92 -2.37
CA SER A 120 -3.33 -13.94 -3.41
C SER A 120 -3.80 -14.32 -4.82
N GLN A 121 -4.17 -15.59 -5.08
CA GLN A 121 -4.67 -16.03 -6.40
C GLN A 121 -5.97 -15.34 -6.81
N ILE A 122 -6.66 -14.70 -5.89
CA ILE A 122 -7.88 -13.94 -6.17
C ILE A 122 -7.56 -12.73 -7.06
N PHE A 123 -6.44 -12.06 -6.82
CA PHE A 123 -6.03 -10.87 -7.58
C PHE A 123 -4.84 -11.12 -8.53
N ASP A 124 -4.04 -12.16 -8.25
CA ASP A 124 -2.91 -12.58 -9.09
C ASP A 124 -3.07 -14.07 -9.46
N PRO A 125 -3.82 -14.38 -10.53
CA PRO A 125 -4.03 -15.75 -10.96
C PRO A 125 -2.70 -16.49 -11.17
N GLU A 126 -2.57 -17.69 -10.56
CA GLU A 126 -1.38 -18.53 -10.60
C GLU A 126 -0.17 -17.94 -9.85
N ASN A 127 -0.31 -16.83 -9.10
CA ASN A 127 0.78 -16.16 -8.35
C ASN A 127 2.03 -15.92 -9.20
N LYS A 128 1.86 -15.27 -10.34
CA LYS A 128 2.96 -15.05 -11.30
C LYS A 128 3.53 -13.65 -11.29
N TYR A 129 2.76 -12.67 -10.84
CA TYR A 129 3.05 -11.26 -11.07
C TYR A 129 3.41 -10.50 -9.81
N SER A 130 3.10 -11.06 -8.63
CA SER A 130 3.27 -10.36 -7.37
C SER A 130 3.76 -11.26 -6.26
N MET A 131 4.48 -10.67 -5.30
CA MET A 131 4.97 -11.32 -4.10
C MET A 131 4.32 -10.69 -2.88
N PRO A 132 3.53 -11.43 -2.06
CA PRO A 132 2.98 -10.92 -0.81
C PRO A 132 4.06 -10.36 0.12
N TYR A 133 3.80 -9.21 0.72
CA TYR A 133 4.73 -8.51 1.60
C TYR A 133 4.23 -8.42 3.04
N PHE A 134 3.08 -7.76 3.24
CA PHE A 134 2.35 -7.70 4.48
C PHE A 134 0.86 -7.89 4.23
N TYR A 135 0.12 -8.22 5.28
CA TYR A 135 -1.34 -8.31 5.22
C TYR A 135 -1.94 -7.86 6.55
N GLY A 136 -3.22 -7.52 6.52
CA GLY A 136 -3.91 -7.07 7.72
C GLY A 136 -5.38 -6.82 7.48
N THR A 137 -6.02 -6.21 8.47
CA THR A 137 -7.44 -5.87 8.44
C THR A 137 -7.65 -4.36 8.54
N LEU A 138 -8.82 -3.92 8.11
CA LEU A 138 -9.36 -2.62 8.40
C LEU A 138 -10.33 -2.75 9.57
N GLY A 139 -10.26 -1.87 10.56
CA GLY A 139 -11.10 -1.94 11.74
C GLY A 139 -11.28 -0.60 12.42
N ILE A 140 -11.78 -0.63 13.65
CA ILE A 140 -11.99 0.54 14.51
C ILE A 140 -10.95 0.49 15.63
N LEU A 141 -10.02 1.46 15.64
CA LEU A 141 -9.22 1.80 16.80
C LEU A 141 -10.04 2.76 17.67
N TYR A 142 -10.18 2.50 18.96
CA TYR A 142 -11.03 3.30 19.84
C TYR A 142 -10.42 3.46 21.23
N ASN A 143 -10.76 4.56 21.89
CA ASN A 143 -10.39 4.82 23.26
C ASN A 143 -11.43 4.17 24.20
N THR A 144 -11.02 3.15 24.94
CA THR A 144 -11.86 2.35 25.84
C THR A 144 -12.47 3.15 26.99
N THR A 145 -11.90 4.32 27.29
CA THR A 145 -12.47 5.24 28.29
C THR A 145 -13.61 6.10 27.74
N MET A 146 -13.80 6.13 26.44
CA MET A 146 -14.80 6.95 25.74
C MET A 146 -15.84 6.10 25.01
N VAL A 147 -15.45 4.95 24.48
CA VAL A 147 -16.29 4.05 23.66
C VAL A 147 -16.19 2.64 24.21
N SER A 148 -17.30 1.93 24.31
CA SER A 148 -17.35 0.56 24.81
C SER A 148 -17.13 -0.49 23.71
N ASP A 149 -16.69 -1.69 24.09
CA ASP A 149 -16.52 -2.85 23.20
C ASP A 149 -17.84 -3.23 22.48
N GLU A 150 -19.00 -3.02 23.15
CA GLU A 150 -20.33 -3.30 22.57
C GLU A 150 -20.62 -2.32 21.41
N GLU A 151 -20.29 -1.05 21.56
CA GLU A 151 -20.53 -0.02 20.54
C GLU A 151 -19.69 -0.25 19.28
N VAL A 152 -18.43 -0.65 19.43
CA VAL A 152 -17.53 -0.93 18.30
C VAL A 152 -17.70 -2.32 17.68
N SER A 153 -18.61 -3.14 18.19
CA SER A 153 -18.95 -4.43 17.59
C SER A 153 -19.65 -4.30 16.24
N THR A 154 -20.11 -3.10 15.90
CA THR A 154 -20.77 -2.79 14.62
C THR A 154 -20.20 -1.51 14.00
N TRP A 155 -20.08 -1.47 12.67
CA TRP A 155 -19.69 -0.26 11.94
C TRP A 155 -20.63 0.93 12.20
N ASN A 156 -21.85 0.70 12.71
CA ASN A 156 -22.82 1.77 12.95
C ASN A 156 -22.32 2.84 13.92
N VAL A 157 -21.40 2.53 14.82
CA VAL A 157 -20.80 3.49 15.75
C VAL A 157 -20.17 4.67 15.05
N LEU A 158 -19.65 4.50 13.83
CA LEU A 158 -19.07 5.58 13.01
C LEU A 158 -20.13 6.60 12.51
N TRP A 159 -21.43 6.34 12.73
CA TRP A 159 -22.56 7.23 12.42
C TRP A 159 -23.26 7.73 13.66
N ASP A 160 -22.74 7.46 14.87
CA ASP A 160 -23.36 7.92 16.09
C ASP A 160 -23.05 9.40 16.35
N GLU A 161 -24.11 10.22 16.48
CA GLU A 161 -23.98 11.66 16.74
C GLU A 161 -23.33 11.97 18.10
N ALA A 162 -23.31 11.01 19.03
CA ALA A 162 -22.64 11.17 20.33
C ALA A 162 -21.12 11.39 20.16
N TYR A 163 -20.54 10.90 19.08
CA TYR A 163 -19.10 11.01 18.77
C TYR A 163 -18.79 12.08 17.71
N LYS A 164 -19.72 12.99 17.48
CA LYS A 164 -19.49 14.10 16.52
C LYS A 164 -18.19 14.85 16.82
N ASP A 165 -17.45 15.16 15.75
CA ASP A 165 -16.15 15.85 15.80
C ASP A 165 -15.07 15.04 16.59
N SER A 166 -15.24 13.70 16.70
CA SER A 166 -14.34 12.79 17.43
C SER A 166 -14.11 11.47 16.69
N ILE A 167 -14.41 11.42 15.40
CA ILE A 167 -14.23 10.26 14.52
C ILE A 167 -13.19 10.60 13.46
N ILE A 168 -12.15 9.79 13.34
CA ILE A 168 -11.19 9.86 12.23
C ILE A 168 -11.56 8.81 11.18
N MET A 169 -11.59 9.22 9.92
CA MET A 169 -11.81 8.31 8.78
C MET A 169 -10.55 8.20 7.92
N GLN A 170 -10.43 7.09 7.20
CA GLN A 170 -9.33 6.92 6.25
C GLN A 170 -9.47 7.87 5.06
N ASN A 171 -8.36 8.51 4.69
CA ASN A 171 -8.25 9.29 3.45
C ASN A 171 -7.99 8.39 2.24
N SER A 172 -8.71 7.27 2.20
CA SER A 172 -8.76 6.29 1.12
C SER A 172 -10.20 6.09 0.71
N VAL A 173 -10.50 6.20 -0.59
CA VAL A 173 -11.85 6.05 -1.11
C VAL A 173 -12.38 4.65 -0.83
N ARG A 174 -11.59 3.61 -1.14
CA ARG A 174 -11.98 2.22 -0.94
C ARG A 174 -12.26 1.92 0.51
N ASP A 175 -11.37 2.31 1.39
CA ASP A 175 -11.47 1.96 2.81
C ASP A 175 -12.59 2.73 3.51
N SER A 176 -12.79 4.00 3.16
CA SER A 176 -13.94 4.77 3.65
C SER A 176 -15.29 4.19 3.21
N PHE A 177 -15.36 3.56 2.04
CA PHE A 177 -16.59 2.88 1.56
C PHE A 177 -16.85 1.55 2.28
N THR A 178 -15.83 0.88 2.78
CA THR A 178 -15.95 -0.45 3.41
C THR A 178 -17.00 -0.48 4.54
N PRO A 179 -16.97 0.37 5.57
CA PRO A 179 -18.00 0.39 6.62
C PRO A 179 -19.41 0.61 6.08
N ALA A 180 -19.58 1.53 5.13
CA ALA A 180 -20.88 1.87 4.57
C ALA A 180 -21.47 0.71 3.74
N LEU A 181 -20.66 0.03 2.95
CA LEU A 181 -21.06 -1.16 2.20
C LEU A 181 -21.43 -2.30 3.14
N ARG A 182 -20.61 -2.56 4.15
CA ARG A 182 -20.87 -3.63 5.12
C ARG A 182 -22.16 -3.42 5.92
N LEU A 183 -22.41 -2.22 6.43
CA LEU A 183 -23.67 -1.86 7.08
C LEU A 183 -24.88 -2.07 6.20
N SER A 184 -24.73 -1.84 4.88
CA SER A 184 -25.80 -2.06 3.90
C SER A 184 -25.95 -3.53 3.51
N GLY A 185 -25.09 -4.44 4.02
CA GLY A 185 -25.08 -5.86 3.65
C GLY A 185 -24.53 -6.13 2.25
N TYR A 186 -23.76 -5.19 1.69
CA TYR A 186 -23.17 -5.29 0.36
C TYR A 186 -21.74 -5.82 0.42
N ASP A 187 -21.31 -6.41 -0.70
CA ASP A 187 -19.92 -6.80 -0.91
C ASP A 187 -19.04 -5.54 -1.07
N ILE A 188 -17.88 -5.49 -0.41
CA ILE A 188 -16.93 -4.38 -0.53
C ILE A 188 -16.35 -4.26 -1.95
N ASN A 189 -16.44 -5.30 -2.75
CA ASN A 189 -16.02 -5.36 -4.14
C ASN A 189 -17.17 -5.17 -5.13
N THR A 190 -18.34 -4.73 -4.65
CA THR A 190 -19.50 -4.51 -5.53
C THR A 190 -19.17 -3.53 -6.66
N THR A 191 -19.71 -3.84 -7.84
CA THR A 191 -19.67 -2.98 -9.02
C THR A 191 -21.05 -2.42 -9.39
N ASP A 192 -22.07 -2.73 -8.55
CA ASP A 192 -23.44 -2.22 -8.74
C ASP A 192 -23.50 -0.74 -8.33
N GLU A 193 -23.83 0.11 -9.31
CA GLU A 193 -23.94 1.56 -9.09
C GLU A 193 -24.99 1.94 -8.03
N ASN A 194 -26.06 1.17 -7.87
CA ASN A 194 -27.07 1.47 -6.86
C ASN A 194 -26.49 1.20 -5.45
N GLN A 195 -25.79 0.08 -5.26
CA GLN A 195 -25.16 -0.25 -3.99
C GLN A 195 -24.07 0.79 -3.62
N LEU A 196 -23.28 1.21 -4.61
CA LEU A 196 -22.28 2.26 -4.41
C LEU A 196 -22.91 3.62 -4.09
N ASN A 197 -24.05 3.97 -4.71
CA ASN A 197 -24.77 5.20 -4.38
C ASN A 197 -25.41 5.12 -2.98
N ASP A 198 -25.97 3.99 -2.56
CA ASP A 198 -26.50 3.79 -1.21
C ASP A 198 -25.40 3.99 -0.14
N ALA A 199 -24.21 3.42 -0.38
CA ALA A 199 -23.04 3.61 0.50
C ALA A 199 -22.57 5.07 0.51
N LEU A 200 -22.52 5.73 -0.65
CA LEU A 200 -22.18 7.15 -0.75
C LEU A 200 -23.15 8.02 0.05
N ASP A 201 -24.46 7.75 -0.02
CA ASP A 201 -25.47 8.48 0.76
C ASP A 201 -25.26 8.30 2.28
N LEU A 202 -24.81 7.11 2.72
CA LEU A 202 -24.39 6.89 4.12
C LEU A 202 -23.19 7.77 4.48
N LEU A 203 -22.15 7.78 3.65
CA LEU A 203 -20.94 8.57 3.90
C LEU A 203 -21.21 10.08 3.89
N ILE A 204 -22.11 10.56 3.02
CA ILE A 204 -22.54 11.97 3.02
C ILE A 204 -23.20 12.34 4.36
N ARG A 205 -23.99 11.43 4.95
CA ARG A 205 -24.60 11.64 6.27
C ARG A 205 -23.58 11.54 7.42
N GLN A 206 -22.54 10.74 7.27
CA GLN A 206 -21.44 10.62 8.25
C GLN A 206 -20.54 11.85 8.26
N LYS A 207 -20.27 12.44 7.10
CA LYS A 207 -19.29 13.51 6.93
C LYS A 207 -19.36 14.64 7.96
N PRO A 208 -20.55 15.11 8.41
CA PRO A 208 -20.65 16.13 9.45
C PRO A 208 -20.21 15.68 10.85
N LEU A 209 -20.01 14.38 11.07
CA LEU A 209 -19.57 13.79 12.33
C LEU A 209 -18.05 13.62 12.40
N VAL A 210 -17.39 13.62 11.24
CA VAL A 210 -15.97 13.32 11.09
C VAL A 210 -15.13 14.50 11.55
N TYR A 211 -14.17 14.22 12.43
CA TYR A 211 -13.14 15.18 12.87
C TYR A 211 -12.12 15.44 11.76
N ALA A 212 -11.57 14.37 11.18
CA ALA A 212 -10.55 14.45 10.14
C ALA A 212 -10.53 13.20 9.24
N TYR A 213 -9.87 13.35 8.08
CA TYR A 213 -9.50 12.26 7.20
C TYR A 213 -7.97 12.18 7.17
N TYR A 214 -7.40 11.10 7.68
CA TYR A 214 -5.96 10.87 7.77
C TYR A 214 -5.58 9.51 7.16
N VAL A 215 -4.29 9.31 6.95
CA VAL A 215 -3.65 8.02 6.68
C VAL A 215 -2.58 7.83 7.76
N ASP A 216 -1.34 8.26 7.51
CA ASP A 216 -0.18 8.03 8.38
C ASP A 216 -0.22 8.75 9.75
N GLU A 217 -1.10 9.74 9.92
CA GLU A 217 -1.24 10.49 11.17
C GLU A 217 -2.24 9.87 12.15
N THR A 218 -3.05 8.91 11.70
CA THR A 218 -4.19 8.38 12.47
C THR A 218 -3.74 7.77 13.81
N GLY A 219 -2.68 6.96 13.80
CA GLY A 219 -2.15 6.33 14.99
C GLY A 219 -1.66 7.33 16.03
N ASP A 220 -0.91 8.33 15.60
CA ASP A 220 -0.39 9.39 16.47
C ASP A 220 -1.54 10.24 17.07
N GLU A 221 -2.54 10.62 16.27
CA GLU A 221 -3.71 11.39 16.73
C GLU A 221 -4.53 10.61 17.77
N MET A 222 -4.73 9.30 17.55
CA MET A 222 -5.42 8.43 18.50
C MET A 222 -4.59 8.23 19.78
N ALA A 223 -3.29 8.01 19.68
CA ALA A 223 -2.40 7.88 20.84
C ALA A 223 -2.37 9.15 21.71
N MET A 224 -2.49 10.33 21.11
CA MET A 224 -2.60 11.60 21.82
C MET A 224 -4.00 11.86 22.40
N GLY A 225 -5.00 11.03 22.10
CA GLY A 225 -6.38 11.17 22.60
C GLY A 225 -7.18 12.28 21.91
N ASN A 226 -6.85 12.64 20.67
CA ASN A 226 -7.50 13.70 19.91
C ASN A 226 -8.84 13.27 19.30
N ALA A 227 -9.13 11.96 19.27
CA ALA A 227 -10.41 11.41 18.82
C ALA A 227 -10.87 10.25 19.71
N ALA A 228 -12.15 9.93 19.65
CA ALA A 228 -12.72 8.80 20.39
C ALA A 228 -12.49 7.49 19.62
N MET A 229 -12.53 7.53 18.31
CA MET A 229 -12.33 6.37 17.46
C MET A 229 -11.83 6.74 16.07
N ALA A 230 -11.21 5.77 15.40
CA ALA A 230 -10.70 5.90 14.06
C ALA A 230 -10.96 4.65 13.20
N LEU A 231 -11.30 4.84 11.94
CA LEU A 231 -11.19 3.80 10.92
C LEU A 231 -9.71 3.67 10.55
N VAL A 232 -9.10 2.52 10.78
CA VAL A 232 -7.64 2.38 10.70
C VAL A 232 -7.23 0.97 10.30
N TYR A 233 -6.04 0.83 9.74
CA TYR A 233 -5.42 -0.47 9.48
C TYR A 233 -4.86 -1.08 10.76
N SER A 234 -4.85 -2.41 10.81
CA SER A 234 -4.51 -3.19 12.01
C SER A 234 -3.11 -2.93 12.56
N GLY A 235 -2.09 -2.77 11.71
CA GLY A 235 -0.73 -2.49 12.17
C GLY A 235 -0.57 -1.08 12.74
N GLU A 236 -1.24 -0.10 12.16
CA GLU A 236 -1.27 1.26 12.71
C GLU A 236 -2.03 1.29 14.05
N ALA A 237 -3.08 0.46 14.19
CA ALA A 237 -3.75 0.28 15.46
C ALA A 237 -2.81 -0.35 16.51
N ALA A 238 -2.07 -1.41 16.15
CA ALA A 238 -1.09 -2.04 17.02
C ALA A 238 -0.02 -1.05 17.49
N TYR A 239 0.55 -0.26 16.58
CA TYR A 239 1.48 0.81 16.92
C TYR A 239 0.88 1.83 17.91
N ALA A 240 -0.34 2.30 17.66
CA ALA A 240 -0.99 3.27 18.55
C ALA A 240 -1.29 2.70 19.95
N MET A 241 -1.65 1.42 20.01
CA MET A 241 -1.90 0.71 21.29
C MET A 241 -0.63 0.55 22.13
N GLU A 242 0.56 0.42 21.51
CA GLU A 242 1.83 0.47 22.24
C GLU A 242 2.13 1.84 22.87
N LEU A 243 1.60 2.91 22.30
CA LEU A 243 1.80 4.28 22.81
C LEU A 243 0.77 4.69 23.83
N ASN A 244 -0.39 4.05 23.87
CA ASN A 244 -1.48 4.40 24.77
C ASN A 244 -2.32 3.18 25.15
N ASP A 245 -2.21 2.73 26.42
CA ASP A 245 -2.89 1.57 26.99
C ASP A 245 -4.43 1.72 27.04
N ASP A 246 -4.98 2.93 26.86
CA ASP A 246 -6.42 3.17 26.80
C ASP A 246 -7.01 2.83 25.41
N LEU A 247 -6.19 2.50 24.44
CA LEU A 247 -6.65 2.15 23.10
C LEU A 247 -6.90 0.65 22.96
N SER A 248 -7.86 0.30 22.10
CA SER A 248 -8.16 -1.07 21.69
C SER A 248 -8.63 -1.10 20.23
N TYR A 249 -8.56 -2.26 19.61
CA TYR A 249 -8.92 -2.45 18.20
C TYR A 249 -10.04 -3.48 18.04
N SER A 250 -10.98 -3.20 17.14
CA SER A 250 -12.10 -4.10 16.85
C SER A 250 -12.36 -4.21 15.35
N VAL A 251 -12.57 -5.43 14.87
CA VAL A 251 -13.16 -5.70 13.56
C VAL A 251 -14.65 -5.99 13.76
N PRO A 252 -15.56 -5.12 13.27
CA PRO A 252 -17.00 -5.25 13.48
C PRO A 252 -17.60 -6.54 12.90
N GLU A 253 -18.74 -6.95 13.47
CA GLU A 253 -19.40 -8.23 13.16
C GLU A 253 -19.89 -8.33 11.71
N GLU A 254 -20.17 -7.22 11.03
CA GLU A 254 -20.54 -7.20 9.62
C GLU A 254 -19.37 -7.60 8.69
N GLY A 255 -18.17 -7.76 9.27
CA GLY A 255 -16.96 -8.09 8.56
C GLY A 255 -16.24 -6.87 7.98
N SER A 256 -15.03 -7.08 7.53
CA SER A 256 -14.14 -6.04 7.02
C SER A 256 -13.37 -6.46 5.78
N ASN A 257 -12.41 -5.65 5.38
CA ASN A 257 -11.43 -5.95 4.36
C ASN A 257 -10.23 -6.67 5.00
N LEU A 258 -9.90 -7.85 4.49
CA LEU A 258 -8.56 -8.43 4.62
C LEU A 258 -7.79 -8.02 3.36
N TRP A 259 -6.73 -7.27 3.52
CA TRP A 259 -5.89 -6.80 2.42
C TRP A 259 -4.54 -7.52 2.44
N ILE A 260 -3.94 -7.68 1.25
CA ILE A 260 -2.59 -8.21 1.08
C ILE A 260 -1.85 -7.22 0.18
N ASP A 261 -0.86 -6.53 0.75
CA ASP A 261 0.04 -5.71 -0.04
C ASP A 261 1.13 -6.59 -0.67
N SER A 262 1.45 -6.29 -1.91
CA SER A 262 2.37 -7.12 -2.68
C SER A 262 3.34 -6.28 -3.51
N TRP A 263 4.55 -6.78 -3.66
CA TRP A 263 5.53 -6.25 -4.60
C TRP A 263 5.29 -6.81 -5.99
N PHE A 264 5.42 -6.00 -7.02
CA PHE A 264 5.38 -6.41 -8.41
C PHE A 264 6.45 -5.71 -9.25
N MET A 265 6.83 -6.31 -10.38
CA MET A 265 7.70 -5.71 -11.37
C MET A 265 6.86 -5.05 -12.48
N PRO A 266 6.93 -3.72 -12.67
CA PRO A 266 6.25 -3.07 -13.80
C PRO A 266 6.91 -3.40 -15.14
N LYS A 267 6.17 -3.32 -16.25
CA LYS A 267 6.71 -3.49 -17.60
C LYS A 267 7.81 -2.47 -17.96
N SER A 268 7.87 -1.37 -17.24
CA SER A 268 8.94 -0.37 -17.35
C SER A 268 10.22 -0.75 -16.60
N CYS A 269 10.23 -1.86 -15.87
CA CYS A 269 11.41 -2.35 -15.17
C CYS A 269 12.57 -2.55 -16.13
N HIS A 270 13.73 -2.02 -15.77
CA HIS A 270 14.95 -2.13 -16.58
C HIS A 270 15.94 -3.15 -16.02
N ASN A 271 15.85 -3.43 -14.72
CA ASN A 271 16.80 -4.27 -13.99
C ASN A 271 16.07 -5.44 -13.34
N THR A 272 15.43 -6.31 -14.13
CA THR A 272 14.66 -7.45 -13.62
C THR A 272 15.48 -8.36 -12.70
N GLU A 273 16.76 -8.61 -13.02
CA GLU A 273 17.67 -9.39 -12.18
C GLU A 273 17.88 -8.75 -10.80
N TYR A 274 17.99 -7.41 -10.74
CA TYR A 274 18.13 -6.71 -9.45
C TYR A 274 16.82 -6.69 -8.67
N ALA A 275 15.70 -6.55 -9.38
CA ALA A 275 14.36 -6.60 -8.79
C ALA A 275 14.08 -7.96 -8.16
N GLU A 276 14.30 -9.06 -8.89
CA GLU A 276 14.14 -10.42 -8.38
C GLU A 276 15.07 -10.72 -7.20
N LYS A 277 16.32 -10.24 -7.28
CA LYS A 277 17.28 -10.38 -6.18
C LYS A 277 16.84 -9.62 -4.91
N PHE A 278 16.22 -8.44 -5.06
CA PHE A 278 15.68 -7.70 -3.94
C PHE A 278 14.44 -8.39 -3.34
N LEU A 279 13.55 -8.92 -4.19
CA LEU A 279 12.39 -9.68 -3.73
C LEU A 279 12.80 -10.91 -2.92
N ASP A 280 13.76 -11.72 -3.43
CA ASP A 280 14.27 -12.87 -2.68
C ASP A 280 14.96 -12.46 -1.37
N PHE A 281 15.70 -11.34 -1.38
CA PHE A 281 16.31 -10.76 -0.19
C PHE A 281 15.27 -10.39 0.88
N LEU A 282 14.12 -9.82 0.50
CA LEU A 282 13.02 -9.49 1.41
C LEU A 282 12.41 -10.74 2.07
N CYS A 283 12.52 -11.91 1.44
CA CYS A 283 12.02 -13.19 1.98
C CYS A 283 12.94 -13.80 3.06
N ARG A 284 14.13 -13.25 3.29
CA ARG A 284 15.05 -13.73 4.34
C ARG A 284 14.44 -13.49 5.72
N GLU A 285 14.75 -14.37 6.66
CA GLU A 285 14.31 -14.29 8.06
C GLU A 285 14.78 -12.97 8.74
N ASP A 286 16.09 -12.71 8.68
CA ASP A 286 16.72 -11.55 9.32
C ASP A 286 16.18 -10.21 8.75
N ILE A 287 15.95 -10.15 7.45
CA ILE A 287 15.40 -8.99 6.75
C ILE A 287 13.90 -8.83 7.03
N GLY A 288 13.17 -9.93 6.98
CA GLY A 288 11.74 -9.95 7.30
C GLY A 288 11.47 -9.51 8.74
N MET A 289 12.37 -9.89 9.69
CA MET A 289 12.25 -9.44 11.10
C MET A 289 12.43 -7.93 11.24
N LEU A 290 13.46 -7.32 10.59
CA LEU A 290 13.64 -5.87 10.61
C LEU A 290 12.41 -5.13 10.10
N ASN A 291 11.82 -5.61 8.99
CA ASN A 291 10.62 -5.00 8.45
C ASN A 291 9.39 -5.24 9.34
N PHE A 292 9.23 -6.43 9.94
CA PHE A 292 8.13 -6.71 10.86
C PHE A 292 8.16 -5.81 12.09
N ASP A 293 9.33 -5.66 12.72
CA ASP A 293 9.53 -4.80 13.90
C ASP A 293 9.29 -3.31 13.60
N TYR A 294 9.46 -2.89 12.33
CA TYR A 294 9.26 -1.52 11.91
C TYR A 294 7.83 -1.21 11.49
N VAL A 295 7.16 -2.17 10.80
CA VAL A 295 5.89 -1.93 10.10
C VAL A 295 4.67 -2.33 10.94
N TYR A 296 4.81 -3.27 11.88
CA TYR A 296 3.76 -3.78 12.78
C TYR A 296 2.59 -4.52 12.09
N TYR A 297 2.69 -4.87 10.82
CA TYR A 297 1.67 -5.67 10.13
C TYR A 297 2.01 -7.15 10.09
N ALA A 298 0.98 -7.99 9.93
CA ALA A 298 1.17 -9.42 9.77
C ALA A 298 2.08 -9.73 8.59
N THR A 299 3.15 -10.47 8.86
CA THR A 299 4.07 -10.94 7.83
C THR A 299 3.66 -12.32 7.31
N PRO A 300 3.72 -12.56 5.99
CA PRO A 300 3.57 -13.89 5.43
C PRO A 300 4.81 -14.76 5.63
N ASN A 301 5.92 -14.22 6.16
CA ASN A 301 7.17 -14.95 6.31
C ASN A 301 7.13 -15.88 7.53
N LEU A 302 7.05 -17.20 7.30
CA LEU A 302 7.00 -18.22 8.35
C LEU A 302 8.28 -18.27 9.18
N ALA A 303 9.46 -18.01 8.57
CA ALA A 303 10.71 -17.99 9.31
C ALA A 303 10.77 -16.80 10.30
N VAL A 304 10.12 -15.69 10.00
CA VAL A 304 9.91 -14.60 10.97
C VAL A 304 8.97 -15.05 12.08
N LYS A 305 7.79 -15.62 11.72
CA LYS A 305 6.80 -16.09 12.70
C LYS A 305 7.36 -17.10 13.71
N GLU A 306 8.28 -17.96 13.29
CA GLU A 306 8.95 -18.93 14.16
C GLU A 306 9.80 -18.29 15.26
N ASN A 307 10.19 -17.02 15.11
CA ASN A 307 11.00 -16.27 16.08
C ASN A 307 10.18 -15.30 16.95
N LEU A 308 8.88 -15.14 16.66
CA LEU A 308 7.99 -14.32 17.48
C LEU A 308 7.56 -15.07 18.75
N ASP A 309 7.30 -14.34 19.82
CA ASP A 309 6.76 -14.91 21.03
C ASP A 309 5.26 -15.28 20.89
N GLU A 310 4.75 -16.07 21.85
CA GLU A 310 3.38 -16.54 21.83
C GLU A 310 2.36 -15.41 22.02
N GLU A 311 2.72 -14.33 22.69
CA GLU A 311 1.88 -13.16 22.91
C GLU A 311 1.65 -12.44 21.59
N THR A 312 2.72 -12.12 20.86
CA THR A 312 2.66 -11.49 19.54
C THR A 312 1.90 -12.37 18.52
N LEU A 313 2.17 -13.69 18.50
CA LEU A 313 1.52 -14.61 17.57
C LEU A 313 0.01 -14.79 17.84
N SER A 314 -0.41 -14.60 19.10
CA SER A 314 -1.82 -14.68 19.50
C SER A 314 -2.58 -13.35 19.41
N ASP A 315 -1.87 -12.25 19.16
CA ASP A 315 -2.50 -10.96 18.98
C ASP A 315 -3.29 -10.92 17.67
N THR A 316 -4.61 -10.89 17.79
CA THR A 316 -5.54 -10.88 16.66
C THR A 316 -5.59 -9.53 15.94
N THR A 317 -5.01 -8.47 16.52
CA THR A 317 -4.81 -7.19 15.85
C THR A 317 -3.74 -7.33 14.79
N ILE A 318 -2.62 -7.97 15.13
CA ILE A 318 -1.51 -8.20 14.21
C ILE A 318 -1.85 -9.36 13.27
N PHE A 319 -2.17 -10.56 13.84
CA PHE A 319 -2.43 -11.79 13.08
C PHE A 319 -3.93 -12.12 13.07
N PRO A 320 -4.72 -11.59 12.13
CA PRO A 320 -6.15 -11.80 12.10
C PRO A 320 -6.50 -13.28 11.89
N THR A 321 -7.28 -13.84 12.82
CA THR A 321 -7.75 -15.23 12.77
C THR A 321 -9.20 -15.35 12.31
N ASP A 322 -9.91 -14.23 12.16
CA ASP A 322 -11.35 -14.22 11.92
C ASP A 322 -11.70 -14.44 10.45
N VAL A 323 -12.38 -15.55 10.19
CA VAL A 323 -12.90 -15.95 8.86
C VAL A 323 -13.81 -14.88 8.21
N ARG A 324 -14.41 -13.99 9.01
CA ARG A 324 -15.28 -12.89 8.52
C ARG A 324 -14.51 -11.89 7.65
N CYS A 325 -13.20 -11.79 7.83
CA CYS A 325 -12.33 -10.96 7.00
C CYS A 325 -11.91 -11.64 5.68
N ILE A 326 -11.87 -12.98 5.65
CA ILE A 326 -11.27 -13.76 4.55
C ILE A 326 -12.18 -13.87 3.32
N ASN A 327 -13.50 -13.72 3.46
CA ASN A 327 -14.46 -13.96 2.37
C ASN A 327 -14.64 -12.80 1.38
N ASN A 328 -13.76 -11.79 1.37
CA ASN A 328 -14.05 -10.51 0.72
C ASN A 328 -13.08 -10.11 -0.40
N MET A 329 -12.19 -10.99 -0.79
CA MET A 329 -11.28 -10.73 -1.91
C MET A 329 -11.93 -11.15 -3.22
N THR A 330 -12.60 -10.23 -3.90
CA THR A 330 -13.09 -10.43 -5.27
C THR A 330 -12.99 -9.15 -6.09
N SER A 331 -12.83 -9.33 -7.40
CA SER A 331 -12.51 -8.37 -8.46
C SER A 331 -13.08 -6.94 -8.33
N THR A 332 -12.22 -5.92 -8.42
CA THR A 332 -12.55 -4.50 -8.17
C THR A 332 -12.58 -3.61 -9.42
N ARG A 333 -12.39 -4.18 -10.60
CA ARG A 333 -12.16 -3.40 -11.84
C ARG A 333 -13.23 -2.33 -12.14
N GLN A 334 -14.48 -2.55 -11.75
CA GLN A 334 -15.60 -1.67 -12.06
C GLN A 334 -15.91 -0.67 -10.94
N SER A 335 -15.78 -1.08 -9.67
CA SER A 335 -16.07 -0.23 -8.51
C SER A 335 -15.15 1.00 -8.45
N TYR A 336 -13.86 0.83 -8.69
CA TYR A 336 -12.91 1.93 -8.72
C TYR A 336 -13.24 3.00 -9.78
N ARG A 337 -13.67 2.57 -10.96
CA ARG A 337 -14.03 3.47 -12.08
C ARG A 337 -15.26 4.31 -11.78
N ILE A 338 -16.22 3.77 -11.02
CA ILE A 338 -17.46 4.46 -10.61
C ILE A 338 -17.16 5.45 -9.50
N ILE A 339 -16.35 5.08 -8.51
CA ILE A 339 -16.00 5.92 -7.36
C ILE A 339 -15.11 7.10 -7.81
N SER A 340 -14.07 6.86 -8.63
CA SER A 340 -13.13 7.89 -9.09
C SER A 340 -13.70 8.84 -10.18
N GLY A 341 -14.78 8.47 -10.83
CA GLY A 341 -15.42 9.27 -11.90
C GLY A 341 -16.47 10.29 -11.42
N LYS A 342 -16.78 10.32 -10.13
CA LYS A 342 -17.76 11.26 -9.53
C LYS A 342 -17.05 12.26 -8.61
N ASN A 343 -16.27 13.17 -9.20
CA ASN A 343 -15.80 14.38 -8.52
C ASN A 343 -16.85 15.49 -8.55
#